data_9bdf7a4f6821930a42238b578a556499
#
_entry.id   9bdf7a4f6821930a42238b578a556499
#
_cell.length_a   1.000
_cell.length_b   1.000
_cell.length_c   1.000
_cell.angle_alpha   90.00
_cell.angle_beta   90.00
_cell.angle_gamma   90.00
#
_symmetry.space_group_name_H-M   'P 1'
#
loop_
_entity.id
_entity.type
_entity.pdbx_description
1 polymer ?
#
loop_
_entity_poly.entity_id
_entity_poly.type
_entity_poly.pdbx_seq_one_letter_code
_entity_poly.pdbx_strand_id
1 'polypeptide(L)'
;MTTAEEKPIGSKGFYIGIDPDVDRNGVAFLDIESRMLDIQCLPFPQTLEYLQQARDYAAENHTPYKVIIEAGWMNKGNWHLNHWDGRVASAAKGVDQGRNEQTSRLLGEMCAHYGIPYEHKRPLPKCWAGKDRKITQEELQQVTGQRIKRTNQEGRDAALLAWDKAGFPMRISMASRTAKNAEEARKELKELLKNPQK
;
A
#
# COMPACT_ATOMS: atom_id res chain seq x y z
N MET A 1 0.99 11.50 26.12
CA MET A 1 0.28 10.24 26.11
C MET A 1 1.08 9.27 25.27
N THR A 2 1.78 8.36 25.92
CA THR A 2 2.58 7.30 25.32
C THR A 2 1.58 6.28 24.74
N THR A 3 1.49 6.19 23.42
CA THR A 3 0.78 5.11 22.76
C THR A 3 1.50 3.81 23.11
N ALA A 4 0.86 2.98 23.92
CA ALA A 4 1.30 1.60 24.11
C ALA A 4 1.43 0.96 22.72
N GLU A 5 2.60 0.45 22.37
CA GLU A 5 2.78 -0.38 21.19
C GLU A 5 1.88 -1.60 21.35
N GLU A 6 0.74 -1.59 20.65
CA GLU A 6 -0.15 -2.75 20.63
C GLU A 6 0.63 -3.92 20.03
N LYS A 7 0.64 -5.03 20.78
CA LYS A 7 1.26 -6.28 20.32
C LYS A 7 0.68 -6.67 18.96
N PRO A 8 1.52 -7.10 18.00
CA PRO A 8 1.03 -7.58 16.73
C PRO A 8 0.02 -8.71 16.94
N ILE A 9 -1.00 -8.75 16.07
CA ILE A 9 -1.91 -9.89 15.98
C ILE A 9 -1.03 -11.13 15.81
N GLY A 10 -1.27 -12.18 16.61
CA GLY A 10 -0.45 -13.40 16.56
C GLY A 10 -0.35 -13.99 15.15
N SER A 11 0.41 -15.05 14.97
CA SER A 11 0.67 -15.70 13.67
C SER A 11 -0.60 -16.19 12.93
N LYS A 12 -1.75 -16.19 13.58
CA LYS A 12 -3.06 -16.55 13.00
C LYS A 12 -3.96 -15.35 13.00
N GLY A 13 -4.23 -14.82 11.80
CA GLY A 13 -5.08 -13.66 11.62
C GLY A 13 -4.80 -12.97 10.30
N PHE A 14 -5.43 -11.82 10.09
CA PHE A 14 -5.21 -11.05 8.87
C PHE A 14 -5.15 -9.54 9.11
N TYR A 15 -4.47 -8.86 8.22
CA TYR A 15 -4.51 -7.41 8.11
C TYR A 15 -5.22 -6.97 6.83
N ILE A 16 -5.90 -5.84 6.90
CA ILE A 16 -6.41 -5.16 5.72
C ILE A 16 -5.70 -3.81 5.65
N GLY A 17 -4.82 -3.63 4.66
CA GLY A 17 -4.21 -2.35 4.36
C GLY A 17 -5.13 -1.52 3.47
N ILE A 18 -5.23 -0.22 3.73
CA ILE A 18 -6.00 0.71 2.90
C ILE A 18 -5.13 1.93 2.58
N ASP A 19 -4.94 2.19 1.29
CA ASP A 19 -4.44 3.47 0.76
C ASP A 19 -5.65 4.29 0.28
N PRO A 20 -6.09 5.30 1.06
CA PRO A 20 -7.28 6.07 0.76
C PRO A 20 -7.09 6.98 -0.44
N ASP A 21 -8.02 6.91 -1.36
CA ASP A 21 -8.13 7.81 -2.50
C ASP A 21 -9.58 8.22 -2.73
N VAL A 22 -9.80 9.44 -3.25
CA VAL A 22 -11.14 10.00 -3.42
C VAL A 22 -12.00 9.22 -4.43
N ASP A 23 -11.38 8.63 -5.43
CA ASP A 23 -12.09 7.90 -6.47
C ASP A 23 -12.18 6.40 -6.12
N ARG A 24 -11.06 5.78 -5.79
CA ARG A 24 -10.99 4.34 -5.50
C ARG A 24 -9.86 4.02 -4.52
N ASN A 25 -10.21 3.59 -3.34
CA ASN A 25 -9.26 3.15 -2.33
C ASN A 25 -8.50 1.90 -2.81
N GLY A 26 -7.19 1.86 -2.58
CA GLY A 26 -6.45 0.61 -2.58
C GLY A 26 -6.81 -0.18 -1.34
N VAL A 27 -7.17 -1.45 -1.49
CA VAL A 27 -7.53 -2.37 -0.40
C VAL A 27 -6.75 -3.65 -0.57
N ALA A 28 -6.00 -4.05 0.43
CA ALA A 28 -5.20 -5.28 0.40
C ALA A 28 -5.47 -6.12 1.64
N PHE A 29 -6.00 -7.31 1.42
CA PHE A 29 -6.12 -8.35 2.44
C PHE A 29 -4.81 -9.13 2.51
N LEU A 30 -4.29 -9.34 3.72
CA LEU A 30 -3.10 -10.13 3.98
C LEU A 30 -3.40 -11.18 5.06
N ASP A 31 -3.44 -12.44 4.68
CA ASP A 31 -3.40 -13.54 5.62
C ASP A 31 -1.97 -13.70 6.19
N ILE A 32 -1.84 -13.68 7.52
CA ILE A 32 -0.52 -13.64 8.16
C ILE A 32 0.16 -15.02 8.11
N GLU A 33 -0.58 -16.09 8.23
CA GLU A 33 -0.03 -17.45 8.28
C GLU A 33 0.49 -17.91 6.92
N SER A 34 -0.33 -17.78 5.90
CA SER A 34 0.03 -18.14 4.51
C SER A 34 0.79 -17.06 3.77
N ARG A 35 0.80 -15.83 4.28
CA ARG A 35 1.29 -14.60 3.64
C ARG A 35 0.57 -14.24 2.34
N MET A 36 -0.55 -14.87 2.04
CA MET A 36 -1.31 -14.60 0.83
C MET A 36 -1.89 -13.19 0.82
N LEU A 37 -1.71 -12.51 -0.31
CA LEU A 37 -2.27 -11.18 -0.57
C LEU A 37 -3.38 -11.27 -1.61
N ASP A 38 -4.53 -10.64 -1.30
CA ASP A 38 -5.53 -10.25 -2.28
C ASP A 38 -5.64 -8.73 -2.33
N ILE A 39 -5.59 -8.16 -3.54
CA ILE A 39 -5.52 -6.71 -3.75
C ILE A 39 -6.66 -6.27 -4.65
N GLN A 40 -7.41 -5.29 -4.18
CA GLN A 40 -8.53 -4.70 -4.88
C GLN A 40 -8.42 -3.17 -4.90
N CYS A 41 -9.19 -2.54 -5.80
CA CYS A 41 -9.33 -1.09 -5.84
C CYS A 41 -10.82 -0.77 -5.88
N LEU A 42 -11.34 -0.30 -4.75
CA LEU A 42 -12.77 -0.20 -4.49
C LEU A 42 -13.21 1.26 -4.29
N PRO A 43 -14.34 1.69 -4.86
CA PRO A 43 -14.99 2.92 -4.47
C PRO A 43 -15.34 2.91 -2.98
N PHE A 44 -15.49 4.08 -2.37
CA PHE A 44 -15.75 4.21 -0.93
C PHE A 44 -16.90 3.32 -0.41
N PRO A 45 -18.11 3.28 -1.03
CA PRO A 45 -19.18 2.41 -0.55
C PRO A 45 -18.80 0.93 -0.55
N GLN A 46 -18.16 0.46 -1.64
CA GLN A 46 -17.72 -0.94 -1.75
C GLN A 46 -16.59 -1.26 -0.77
N THR A 47 -15.75 -0.29 -0.44
CA THR A 47 -14.75 -0.46 0.62
C THR A 47 -15.43 -0.72 1.96
N LEU A 48 -16.48 0.01 2.31
CA LEU A 48 -17.23 -0.21 3.54
C LEU A 48 -17.93 -1.57 3.57
N GLU A 49 -18.53 -1.99 2.47
CA GLU A 49 -19.15 -3.32 2.34
C GLU A 49 -18.10 -4.43 2.55
N TYR A 50 -16.94 -4.28 1.92
CA TYR A 50 -15.81 -5.20 2.07
C TYR A 50 -15.34 -5.30 3.53
N LEU A 51 -15.21 -4.16 4.21
CA LEU A 51 -14.79 -4.13 5.62
C LEU A 51 -15.81 -4.78 6.55
N GLN A 52 -17.11 -4.60 6.29
CA GLN A 52 -18.16 -5.26 7.05
C GLN A 52 -18.16 -6.77 6.83
N GLN A 53 -17.98 -7.24 5.58
CA GLN A 53 -17.83 -8.66 5.27
C GLN A 53 -16.60 -9.26 5.98
N ALA A 54 -15.47 -8.55 6.00
CA ALA A 54 -14.28 -8.99 6.70
C ALA A 54 -14.48 -9.08 8.22
N ARG A 55 -15.22 -8.14 8.81
CA ARG A 55 -15.63 -8.18 10.22
C ARG A 55 -16.48 -9.43 10.53
N ASP A 56 -17.49 -9.67 9.70
CA ASP A 56 -18.42 -10.79 9.89
C ASP A 56 -17.67 -12.13 9.74
N TYR A 57 -16.83 -12.26 8.72
CA TYR A 57 -15.93 -13.41 8.56
C TYR A 57 -15.03 -13.63 9.78
N ALA A 58 -14.43 -12.56 10.31
CA ALA A 58 -13.57 -12.64 11.48
C ALA A 58 -14.33 -13.09 12.73
N ALA A 59 -15.57 -12.62 12.92
CA ALA A 59 -16.42 -13.01 14.02
C ALA A 59 -16.85 -14.49 13.93
N GLU A 60 -17.29 -14.94 12.76
CA GLU A 60 -17.70 -16.33 12.52
C GLU A 60 -16.56 -17.32 12.70
N ASN A 61 -15.35 -16.96 12.29
CA ASN A 61 -14.18 -17.84 12.36
C ASN A 61 -13.30 -17.61 13.59
N HIS A 62 -13.69 -16.73 14.51
CA HIS A 62 -12.89 -16.33 15.68
C HIS A 62 -11.46 -15.93 15.31
N THR A 63 -11.30 -15.24 14.16
CA THR A 63 -10.01 -14.87 13.59
C THR A 63 -9.66 -13.44 13.97
N PRO A 64 -8.52 -13.18 14.62
CA PRO A 64 -8.10 -11.82 14.93
C PRO A 64 -7.73 -11.07 13.64
N TYR A 65 -8.13 -9.79 13.56
CA TYR A 65 -7.82 -8.95 12.42
C TYR A 65 -7.69 -7.48 12.81
N LYS A 66 -7.11 -6.69 11.93
CA LYS A 66 -7.08 -5.23 12.07
C LYS A 66 -6.97 -4.55 10.70
N VAL A 67 -7.67 -3.44 10.57
CA VAL A 67 -7.59 -2.55 9.40
C VAL A 67 -6.52 -1.50 9.63
N ILE A 68 -5.64 -1.31 8.66
CA ILE A 68 -4.54 -0.34 8.67
C ILE A 68 -4.82 0.70 7.59
N ILE A 69 -5.11 1.93 7.99
CA ILE A 69 -5.49 3.00 7.06
C ILE A 69 -4.32 3.98 6.95
N GLU A 70 -3.84 4.24 5.73
CA GLU A 70 -2.82 5.26 5.54
C GLU A 70 -3.35 6.63 5.92
N ALA A 71 -2.55 7.39 6.67
CA ALA A 71 -2.89 8.69 7.22
C ALA A 71 -1.88 9.77 6.80
N GLY A 72 -2.12 10.40 5.65
CA GLY A 72 -1.25 11.41 5.06
C GLY A 72 -0.92 12.56 6.00
N TRP A 73 -1.89 12.99 6.83
CA TRP A 73 -1.72 14.09 7.81
C TRP A 73 -0.73 13.80 8.94
N MET A 74 -0.33 12.55 9.15
CA MET A 74 0.69 12.20 10.14
C MET A 74 2.09 12.58 9.70
N ASN A 75 2.29 12.94 8.43
CA ASN A 75 3.52 13.52 7.94
C ASN A 75 3.51 15.04 8.17
N LYS A 76 4.58 15.54 8.78
CA LYS A 76 4.76 16.99 8.90
C LYS A 76 5.27 17.55 7.56
N GLY A 77 4.45 18.33 6.89
CA GLY A 77 4.80 19.02 5.65
C GLY A 77 4.04 18.52 4.43
N ASN A 78 3.89 19.38 3.44
CA ASN A 78 3.24 19.05 2.17
C ASN A 78 4.28 18.52 1.19
N TRP A 79 4.44 17.22 1.10
CA TRP A 79 5.42 16.51 0.27
C TRP A 79 5.17 16.64 -1.24
N HIS A 80 3.99 17.14 -1.62
CA HIS A 80 3.59 17.30 -3.02
C HIS A 80 3.89 18.68 -3.60
N LEU A 81 4.26 19.65 -2.75
CA LEU A 81 4.65 20.98 -3.20
C LEU A 81 6.12 21.00 -3.61
N ASN A 82 6.36 21.34 -4.88
CA ASN A 82 7.69 21.65 -5.37
C ASN A 82 7.93 23.18 -5.35
N HIS A 83 9.13 23.60 -5.12
CA HIS A 83 9.53 25.02 -5.15
C HIS A 83 9.15 25.73 -6.45
N TRP A 84 8.99 24.98 -7.54
CA TRP A 84 8.62 25.48 -8.87
C TRP A 84 7.12 25.43 -9.16
N ASP A 85 6.30 24.96 -8.24
CA ASP A 85 4.85 24.93 -8.42
C ASP A 85 4.29 26.35 -8.37
N GLY A 86 3.59 26.78 -9.43
CA GLY A 86 2.82 28.02 -9.40
C GLY A 86 1.67 27.95 -8.40
N ARG A 87 1.13 29.11 -7.99
CA ARG A 87 0.05 29.21 -6.99
C ARG A 87 -1.15 28.32 -7.30
N VAL A 88 -1.57 28.25 -8.57
CA VAL A 88 -2.72 27.45 -9.01
C VAL A 88 -2.43 25.95 -8.85
N ALA A 89 -1.25 25.49 -9.27
CA ALA A 89 -0.84 24.10 -9.13
C ALA A 89 -0.70 23.68 -7.66
N SER A 90 -0.15 24.57 -6.84
CA SER A 90 -0.05 24.34 -5.39
C SER A 90 -1.43 24.24 -4.72
N ALA A 91 -2.38 25.10 -5.10
CA ALA A 91 -3.74 25.06 -4.58
C ALA A 91 -4.46 23.76 -4.99
N ALA A 92 -4.35 23.34 -6.27
CA ALA A 92 -4.94 22.09 -6.74
C ALA A 92 -4.38 20.88 -6.00
N LYS A 93 -3.06 20.76 -5.83
CA LYS A 93 -2.41 19.71 -5.03
C LYS A 93 -2.89 19.71 -3.57
N GLY A 94 -3.10 20.88 -2.98
CA GLY A 94 -3.64 20.99 -1.61
C GLY A 94 -5.08 20.50 -1.50
N VAL A 95 -5.92 20.78 -2.49
CA VAL A 95 -7.30 20.28 -2.55
C VAL A 95 -7.34 18.76 -2.67
N ASP A 96 -6.53 18.17 -3.56
CA ASP A 96 -6.50 16.71 -3.75
C ASP A 96 -5.96 16.00 -2.50
N GLN A 97 -4.92 16.56 -1.89
CA GLN A 97 -4.42 16.04 -0.60
C GLN A 97 -5.50 16.12 0.49
N GLY A 98 -6.19 17.24 0.61
CA GLY A 98 -7.26 17.41 1.59
C GLY A 98 -8.40 16.41 1.40
N ARG A 99 -8.77 16.11 0.16
CA ARG A 99 -9.80 15.10 -0.16
C ARG A 99 -9.36 13.70 0.27
N ASN A 100 -8.13 13.29 -0.04
CA ASN A 100 -7.62 11.98 0.34
C ASN A 100 -7.47 11.85 1.86
N GLU A 101 -7.01 12.91 2.55
CA GLU A 101 -6.98 12.95 4.01
C GLU A 101 -8.38 12.83 4.63
N GLN A 102 -9.37 13.52 4.06
CA GLN A 102 -10.76 13.40 4.52
C GLN A 102 -11.31 11.99 4.29
N THR A 103 -11.04 11.37 3.14
CA THR A 103 -11.42 9.98 2.86
C THR A 103 -10.85 9.03 3.91
N SER A 104 -9.57 9.19 4.26
CA SER A 104 -8.92 8.40 5.29
C SER A 104 -9.58 8.58 6.68
N ARG A 105 -9.91 9.81 7.07
CA ARG A 105 -10.61 10.08 8.35
C ARG A 105 -12.00 9.45 8.39
N LEU A 106 -12.77 9.59 7.30
CA LEU A 106 -14.09 8.99 7.17
C LEU A 106 -14.04 7.46 7.25
N LEU A 107 -13.05 6.82 6.63
CA LEU A 107 -12.85 5.37 6.77
C LEU A 107 -12.62 4.98 8.23
N GLY A 108 -11.82 5.73 8.97
CA GLY A 108 -11.61 5.50 10.40
C GLY A 108 -12.89 5.68 11.22
N GLU A 109 -13.67 6.75 10.97
CA GLU A 109 -14.97 6.98 11.62
C GLU A 109 -15.96 5.84 11.33
N MET A 110 -16.02 5.38 10.08
CA MET A 110 -16.88 4.25 9.70
C MET A 110 -16.42 2.92 10.32
N CYS A 111 -15.11 2.68 10.41
CA CYS A 111 -14.59 1.54 11.16
C CYS A 111 -15.04 1.59 12.63
N ALA A 112 -14.90 2.74 13.28
CA ALA A 112 -15.36 2.90 14.66
C ALA A 112 -16.88 2.67 14.79
N HIS A 113 -17.66 3.23 13.86
CA HIS A 113 -19.12 3.07 13.85
C HIS A 113 -19.56 1.60 13.72
N TYR A 114 -18.86 0.82 12.88
CA TYR A 114 -19.17 -0.60 12.67
C TYR A 114 -18.48 -1.56 13.65
N GLY A 115 -17.73 -1.04 14.63
CA GLY A 115 -16.98 -1.87 15.58
C GLY A 115 -15.83 -2.64 14.94
N ILE A 116 -15.26 -2.13 13.85
CA ILE A 116 -14.14 -2.71 13.13
C ILE A 116 -12.82 -2.22 13.76
N PRO A 117 -11.93 -3.12 14.22
CA PRO A 117 -10.65 -2.71 14.79
C PRO A 117 -9.76 -2.10 13.70
N TYR A 118 -9.30 -0.86 13.92
CA TYR A 118 -8.48 -0.15 12.96
C TYR A 118 -7.37 0.66 13.64
N GLU A 119 -6.40 1.05 12.83
CA GLU A 119 -5.42 2.08 13.21
C GLU A 119 -5.08 2.95 12.00
N HIS A 120 -4.78 4.21 12.27
CA HIS A 120 -4.16 5.09 11.28
C HIS A 120 -2.65 4.94 11.33
N LYS A 121 -2.04 4.73 10.18
CA LYS A 121 -0.59 4.57 10.04
C LYS A 121 -0.02 5.64 9.13
N ARG A 122 1.15 6.17 9.54
CA ARG A 122 1.90 7.11 8.70
C ARG A 122 2.27 6.46 7.36
N PRO A 123 2.22 7.22 6.25
CA PRO A 123 2.72 6.77 4.96
C PRO A 123 4.13 6.17 5.06
N LEU A 124 4.33 5.05 4.37
CA LEU A 124 5.64 4.39 4.34
C LEU A 124 6.67 5.22 3.56
N PRO A 125 7.96 5.12 3.90
CA PRO A 125 9.02 5.79 3.17
C PRO A 125 9.04 5.37 1.70
N LYS A 126 9.08 6.35 0.79
CA LYS A 126 9.19 6.12 -0.65
C LYS A 126 10.65 5.87 -1.02
N CYS A 127 11.00 4.62 -1.32
CA CYS A 127 12.38 4.20 -1.59
C CYS A 127 12.50 3.23 -2.78
N TRP A 128 11.47 3.14 -3.62
CA TRP A 128 11.34 2.18 -4.71
C TRP A 128 11.72 2.78 -6.07
N ALA A 129 11.79 1.96 -7.12
CA ALA A 129 12.22 2.37 -8.44
C ALA A 129 11.12 3.02 -9.30
N GLY A 130 9.86 2.94 -8.89
CA GLY A 130 8.74 3.51 -9.64
C GLY A 130 8.67 5.03 -9.62
N LYS A 131 7.71 5.59 -10.35
CA LYS A 131 7.45 7.02 -10.37
C LYS A 131 7.25 7.55 -8.95
N ASP A 132 7.80 8.71 -8.66
CA ASP A 132 7.77 9.35 -7.33
C ASP A 132 8.33 8.44 -6.22
N ARG A 133 9.21 7.51 -6.56
CA ARG A 133 9.83 6.51 -5.68
C ARG A 133 8.80 5.59 -5.02
N LYS A 134 7.66 5.37 -5.67
CA LYS A 134 6.64 4.40 -5.28
C LYS A 134 7.02 3.00 -5.77
N ILE A 135 6.45 1.97 -5.13
CA ILE A 135 6.74 0.57 -5.49
C ILE A 135 6.15 0.21 -6.86
N THR A 136 6.91 -0.49 -7.67
CA THR A 136 6.44 -1.07 -8.93
C THR A 136 5.75 -2.42 -8.70
N GLN A 137 5.07 -2.92 -9.74
CA GLN A 137 4.45 -4.25 -9.70
C GLN A 137 5.50 -5.35 -9.50
N GLU A 138 6.62 -5.23 -10.18
CA GLU A 138 7.73 -6.19 -10.14
C GLU A 138 8.40 -6.20 -8.76
N GLU A 139 8.62 -5.02 -8.17
CA GLU A 139 9.18 -4.91 -6.84
C GLU A 139 8.25 -5.49 -5.78
N LEU A 140 6.94 -5.25 -5.88
CA LEU A 140 5.96 -5.84 -4.97
C LEU A 140 5.99 -7.38 -5.04
N GLN A 141 6.04 -7.95 -6.25
CA GLN A 141 6.16 -9.40 -6.43
C GLN A 141 7.47 -9.95 -5.86
N GLN A 142 8.58 -9.20 -5.96
CA GLN A 142 9.86 -9.60 -5.39
C GLN A 142 9.88 -9.53 -3.86
N VAL A 143 9.26 -8.51 -3.28
CA VAL A 143 9.15 -8.33 -1.83
C VAL A 143 8.30 -9.43 -1.21
N THR A 144 7.15 -9.74 -1.83
CA THR A 144 6.18 -10.70 -1.29
C THR A 144 6.49 -12.15 -1.69
N GLY A 145 7.31 -12.36 -2.73
CA GLY A 145 7.54 -13.68 -3.31
C GLY A 145 6.33 -14.26 -4.05
N GLN A 146 5.31 -13.44 -4.36
CA GLN A 146 4.04 -13.88 -4.94
C GLN A 146 3.86 -13.35 -6.36
N ARG A 147 3.19 -14.14 -7.19
CA ARG A 147 2.69 -13.67 -8.48
C ARG A 147 1.37 -12.94 -8.27
N ILE A 148 1.44 -11.61 -8.23
CA ILE A 148 0.29 -10.73 -7.99
C ILE A 148 -0.27 -10.28 -9.34
N LYS A 149 -1.60 -10.31 -9.51
CA LYS A 149 -2.28 -9.73 -10.68
C LYS A 149 -1.92 -8.24 -10.78
N ARG A 150 -1.89 -7.72 -12.01
CA ARG A 150 -1.61 -6.29 -12.24
C ARG A 150 -2.62 -5.44 -11.49
N THR A 151 -2.11 -4.53 -10.66
CA THR A 151 -2.91 -3.58 -9.88
C THR A 151 -2.40 -2.15 -10.07
N ASN A 152 -3.20 -1.18 -9.68
CA ASN A 152 -2.82 0.23 -9.69
C ASN A 152 -1.88 0.57 -8.52
N GLN A 153 -1.49 1.84 -8.39
CA GLN A 153 -0.53 2.26 -7.36
C GLN A 153 -1.14 2.15 -5.96
N GLU A 154 -2.38 2.59 -5.79
CA GLU A 154 -3.09 2.59 -4.51
C GLU A 154 -3.20 1.16 -3.94
N GLY A 155 -3.49 0.18 -4.80
CA GLY A 155 -3.51 -1.24 -4.40
C GLY A 155 -2.14 -1.76 -3.96
N ARG A 156 -1.05 -1.31 -4.62
CA ARG A 156 0.32 -1.70 -4.22
C ARG A 156 0.74 -1.05 -2.91
N ASP A 157 0.40 0.22 -2.71
CA ASP A 157 0.70 0.96 -1.49
C ASP A 157 -0.09 0.36 -0.30
N ALA A 158 -1.36 -0.01 -0.50
CA ALA A 158 -2.17 -0.74 0.48
C ALA A 158 -1.56 -2.11 0.85
N ALA A 159 -1.07 -2.86 -0.13
CA ALA A 159 -0.42 -4.15 0.10
C ALA A 159 0.86 -4.00 0.94
N LEU A 160 1.69 -3.00 0.65
CA LEU A 160 2.87 -2.70 1.45
C LEU A 160 2.51 -2.33 2.89
N LEU A 161 1.44 -1.58 3.07
CA LEU A 161 0.99 -1.14 4.39
C LEU A 161 0.62 -2.34 5.28
N ALA A 162 -0.14 -3.30 4.74
CA ALA A 162 -0.48 -4.54 5.43
C ALA A 162 0.77 -5.42 5.68
N TRP A 163 1.66 -5.52 4.69
CA TRP A 163 2.90 -6.30 4.76
C TRP A 163 3.86 -5.79 5.84
N ASP A 164 4.05 -4.46 5.90
CA ASP A 164 4.86 -3.81 6.92
C ASP A 164 4.24 -3.97 8.32
N LYS A 165 2.92 -3.86 8.44
CA LYS A 165 2.22 -4.09 9.72
C LYS A 165 2.40 -5.51 10.24
N ALA A 166 2.46 -6.50 9.37
CA ALA A 166 2.75 -7.88 9.72
C ALA A 166 4.22 -8.12 10.13
N GLY A 167 5.07 -7.10 10.01
CA GLY A 167 6.50 -7.19 10.31
C GLY A 167 7.29 -8.00 9.27
N PHE A 168 6.74 -8.19 8.08
CA PHE A 168 7.42 -8.93 7.02
C PHE A 168 8.51 -8.08 6.36
N PRO A 169 9.62 -8.71 5.90
CA PRO A 169 10.70 -7.98 5.26
C PRO A 169 10.26 -7.24 4.00
N MET A 170 10.59 -5.95 3.91
CA MET A 170 10.33 -5.11 2.73
C MET A 170 11.59 -4.88 1.88
N ARG A 171 12.52 -5.83 1.88
CA ARG A 171 13.77 -5.73 1.12
C ARG A 171 13.76 -6.72 -0.04
N ILE A 172 14.11 -6.22 -1.22
CA ILE A 172 14.43 -7.08 -2.36
C ILE A 172 15.77 -7.75 -2.08
N SER A 173 15.83 -9.09 -2.19
CA SER A 173 17.07 -9.81 -1.95
C SER A 173 18.17 -9.38 -2.93
N MET A 174 19.43 -9.36 -2.51
CA MET A 174 20.57 -9.03 -3.38
C MET A 174 20.64 -9.99 -4.59
N ALA A 175 20.31 -11.25 -4.40
CA ALA A 175 20.25 -12.25 -5.49
C ALA A 175 19.22 -11.86 -6.56
N SER A 176 18.05 -11.36 -6.15
CA SER A 176 17.00 -10.90 -7.07
C SER A 176 17.43 -9.64 -7.84
N ARG A 177 18.13 -8.70 -7.19
CA ARG A 177 18.69 -7.51 -7.85
C ARG A 177 19.75 -7.89 -8.88
N THR A 178 20.65 -8.80 -8.54
CA THR A 178 21.71 -9.26 -9.45
C THR A 178 21.13 -9.99 -10.66
N ALA A 179 20.10 -10.81 -10.47
CA ALA A 179 19.42 -11.50 -11.56
C ALA A 179 18.72 -10.52 -12.52
N LYS A 180 18.04 -9.49 -11.97
CA LYS A 180 17.40 -8.45 -12.79
C LYS A 180 18.42 -7.65 -13.60
N ASN A 181 19.50 -7.21 -12.97
CA ASN A 181 20.56 -6.46 -13.66
C ASN A 181 21.21 -7.32 -14.77
N ALA A 182 21.41 -8.61 -14.54
CA ALA A 182 21.93 -9.52 -15.56
C ALA A 182 20.96 -9.74 -16.73
N GLU A 183 19.66 -9.75 -16.46
CA GLU A 183 18.62 -9.88 -17.51
C GLU A 183 18.50 -8.60 -18.34
N GLU A 184 18.54 -7.43 -17.70
CA GLU A 184 18.55 -6.13 -18.38
C GLU A 184 19.81 -5.99 -19.26
N ALA A 185 20.99 -6.31 -18.76
CA ALA A 185 22.23 -6.30 -19.52
C ALA A 185 22.21 -7.28 -20.72
N ARG A 186 21.60 -8.46 -20.57
CA ARG A 186 21.38 -9.39 -21.68
C ARG A 186 20.42 -8.85 -22.73
N LYS A 187 19.41 -8.11 -22.32
CA LYS A 187 18.43 -7.49 -23.22
C LYS A 187 19.06 -6.37 -24.02
N GLU A 188 19.81 -5.49 -23.37
CA GLU A 188 20.59 -4.42 -24.03
C GLU A 188 21.60 -4.99 -25.02
N LEU A 189 22.34 -6.03 -24.64
CA LEU A 189 23.29 -6.70 -25.52
C LEU A 189 22.60 -7.30 -26.77
N LYS A 190 21.42 -7.90 -26.60
CA LYS A 190 20.63 -8.42 -27.72
C LYS A 190 20.14 -7.31 -28.68
N GLU A 191 19.80 -6.15 -28.15
CA GLU A 191 19.40 -5.01 -28.97
C GLU A 191 20.59 -4.41 -29.75
N LEU A 192 21.75 -4.28 -29.11
CA LEU A 192 22.99 -3.86 -29.76
C LEU A 192 23.42 -4.82 -30.88
N LEU A 193 23.29 -6.12 -30.68
CA LEU A 193 23.60 -7.14 -31.68
C LEU A 193 22.62 -7.18 -32.86
N LYS A 194 21.38 -6.67 -32.67
CA LYS A 194 20.40 -6.54 -33.75
C LYS A 194 20.61 -5.31 -34.64
N ASN A 195 21.28 -4.28 -34.11
CA ASN A 195 21.58 -3.03 -34.82
C ASN A 195 23.08 -2.70 -34.71
N PRO A 196 23.96 -3.44 -35.42
CA PRO A 196 25.42 -3.24 -35.32
C PRO A 196 25.95 -1.97 -36.00
N GLN A 197 25.07 -1.10 -36.50
CA GLN A 197 25.44 0.16 -37.15
C GLN A 197 24.67 1.35 -36.55
N LYS A 198 25.10 1.75 -35.37
CA LYS A 198 24.96 3.14 -34.89
C LYS A 198 26.18 3.55 -34.11
#